data_c31343c31e02027db6917588c7429121
#
_entry.id   c31343c31e02027db6917588c7429121
#
_cell.length_a   1.000
_cell.length_b   1.000
_cell.length_c   1.000
_cell.angle_alpha   90.00
_cell.angle_beta   90.00
_cell.angle_gamma   90.00
#
_symmetry.space_group_name_H-M   'P 1'
#
loop_
_entity.id
_entity.type
_entity.pdbx_description
1 polymer ?
#
loop_
_entity_poly.entity_id
_entity_poly.type
_entity_poly.pdbx_seq_one_letter_code
_entity_poly.pdbx_strand_id
1 'polypeptide(L)'
;SRDQYDELAGALAAGHIIECGAQATGGNYSFFQEVPTFDNIGYPIAEIYKDGSFVITKHENTGGLVSVGTVTAQLLYEISSPAYLNPDVISHFDTLKIEQIDKDKVFISGCRGSSPPNKHKVCINLAGGYKNSMDLILTGLDIEKKAETFINTLFTLVGGKEQFDEVRTDLHRTDKKNPSSNEEAMATLSLSVKSSDPDLVGRLFSAKIVELSLANYPGFFAQGNIKGSGPVIVYWP
;
A
#
# COMPACT_ATOMS: atom_id res chain seq x y z
N SER A 1 -8.42 -19.23 -31.59
CA SER A 1 -7.09 -19.59 -32.14
C SER A 1 -6.03 -18.76 -31.41
N ARG A 2 -4.77 -19.19 -31.43
CA ARG A 2 -3.67 -18.43 -30.81
C ARG A 2 -3.40 -17.07 -31.47
N ASP A 3 -4.03 -16.77 -32.57
CA ASP A 3 -3.86 -15.55 -33.37
C ASP A 3 -5.00 -14.53 -33.12
N GLN A 4 -5.89 -14.79 -32.20
CA GLN A 4 -6.99 -13.91 -31.81
C GLN A 4 -6.56 -13.02 -30.65
N TYR A 5 -5.54 -12.19 -30.85
CA TYR A 5 -4.97 -11.38 -29.80
C TYR A 5 -5.91 -10.27 -29.29
N ASP A 6 -6.79 -9.74 -30.15
CA ASP A 6 -7.72 -8.70 -29.75
C ASP A 6 -8.77 -9.24 -28.77
N GLU A 7 -9.32 -10.43 -29.04
CA GLU A 7 -10.27 -11.09 -28.14
C GLU A 7 -9.62 -11.47 -26.80
N LEU A 8 -8.39 -11.99 -26.83
CA LEU A 8 -7.62 -12.30 -25.62
C LEU A 8 -7.30 -11.03 -24.80
N ALA A 9 -6.91 -9.95 -25.47
CA ALA A 9 -6.60 -8.68 -24.84
C ALA A 9 -7.83 -8.08 -24.15
N GLY A 10 -9.00 -8.17 -24.77
CA GLY A 10 -10.26 -7.75 -24.19
C GLY A 10 -10.63 -8.57 -22.94
N ALA A 11 -10.56 -9.89 -23.04
CA ALA A 11 -10.82 -10.77 -21.89
C ALA A 11 -9.85 -10.52 -20.73
N LEU A 12 -8.58 -10.24 -21.04
CA LEU A 12 -7.56 -9.90 -20.05
C LEU A 12 -7.83 -8.54 -19.41
N ALA A 13 -8.26 -7.54 -20.17
CA ALA A 13 -8.66 -6.25 -19.64
C ALA A 13 -9.86 -6.39 -18.68
N ALA A 14 -10.84 -7.25 -19.00
CA ALA A 14 -11.93 -7.57 -18.10
C ALA A 14 -11.41 -8.19 -16.79
N GLY A 15 -10.49 -9.17 -16.88
CA GLY A 15 -9.85 -9.79 -15.73
C GLY A 15 -9.13 -8.76 -14.86
N HIS A 16 -8.35 -7.86 -15.46
CA HIS A 16 -7.66 -6.78 -14.75
C HIS A 16 -8.62 -5.84 -14.00
N ILE A 17 -9.77 -5.54 -14.58
CA ILE A 17 -10.76 -4.66 -13.95
C ILE A 17 -11.42 -5.33 -12.73
N ILE A 18 -11.64 -6.64 -12.74
CA ILE A 18 -12.31 -7.33 -11.64
C ILE A 18 -11.38 -7.88 -10.57
N GLU A 19 -10.07 -7.94 -10.80
CA GLU A 19 -9.13 -8.62 -9.89
C GLU A 19 -9.05 -7.99 -8.48
N CYS A 20 -9.11 -6.66 -8.38
CA CYS A 20 -9.07 -5.95 -7.10
C CYS A 20 -10.46 -5.80 -6.44
N GLY A 21 -11.39 -6.65 -6.80
CA GLY A 21 -12.70 -6.75 -6.17
C GLY A 21 -13.44 -5.41 -6.17
N ALA A 22 -13.79 -4.91 -5.01
CA ALA A 22 -14.61 -3.72 -4.84
C ALA A 22 -14.01 -2.41 -5.39
N GLN A 23 -12.78 -2.41 -5.89
CA GLN A 23 -12.18 -1.18 -6.44
C GLN A 23 -12.92 -0.71 -7.70
N ALA A 24 -13.29 -1.61 -8.61
CA ALA A 24 -14.08 -1.27 -9.79
C ALA A 24 -15.53 -0.85 -9.46
N THR A 25 -16.01 -1.16 -8.26
CA THR A 25 -17.33 -0.74 -7.74
C THR A 25 -17.25 0.48 -6.82
N GLY A 26 -16.14 1.23 -6.86
CA GLY A 26 -15.99 2.52 -6.16
C GLY A 26 -15.08 2.51 -4.94
N GLY A 27 -14.51 1.36 -4.56
CA GLY A 27 -13.47 1.29 -3.53
C GLY A 27 -12.21 2.05 -3.98
N ASN A 28 -11.54 2.74 -3.06
CA ASN A 28 -10.35 3.57 -3.34
C ASN A 28 -10.54 4.64 -4.45
N TYR A 29 -11.75 4.94 -4.83
CA TYR A 29 -12.03 5.92 -5.87
C TYR A 29 -11.75 7.34 -5.37
N SER A 30 -10.94 8.10 -6.10
CA SER A 30 -10.53 9.46 -5.68
C SER A 30 -11.73 10.41 -5.51
N PHE A 31 -12.78 10.24 -6.31
CA PHE A 31 -14.03 10.99 -6.18
C PHE A 31 -15.04 10.21 -5.30
N PHE A 32 -14.60 9.76 -4.14
CA PHE A 32 -15.39 8.90 -3.25
C PHE A 32 -16.76 9.49 -2.86
N GLN A 33 -16.92 10.81 -2.93
CA GLN A 33 -18.19 11.48 -2.67
C GLN A 33 -19.27 11.21 -3.73
N GLU A 34 -18.91 10.72 -4.91
CA GLU A 34 -19.84 10.28 -5.96
C GLU A 34 -20.42 8.89 -5.66
N VAL A 35 -19.75 8.12 -4.78
CA VAL A 35 -20.20 6.78 -4.39
C VAL A 35 -21.36 6.89 -3.40
N PRO A 36 -22.56 6.39 -3.72
CA PRO A 36 -23.75 6.59 -2.89
C PRO A 36 -23.62 6.05 -1.47
N THR A 37 -22.98 4.89 -1.31
CA THR A 37 -22.66 4.28 -0.02
C THR A 37 -21.56 3.24 -0.18
N PHE A 38 -20.74 3.08 0.86
CA PHE A 38 -19.74 2.02 0.96
C PHE A 38 -20.28 0.79 1.70
N ASP A 39 -21.51 0.85 2.23
CA ASP A 39 -22.15 -0.28 2.88
C ASP A 39 -22.43 -1.36 1.84
N ASN A 40 -21.91 -2.58 2.07
CA ASN A 40 -22.09 -3.70 1.17
C ASN A 40 -21.76 -3.32 -0.29
N ILE A 41 -20.60 -2.71 -0.51
CA ILE A 41 -20.18 -2.16 -1.81
C ILE A 41 -20.28 -3.17 -2.97
N GLY A 42 -20.12 -4.47 -2.67
CA GLY A 42 -20.17 -5.55 -3.64
C GLY A 42 -18.90 -5.64 -4.51
N TYR A 43 -18.80 -6.74 -5.24
CA TYR A 43 -17.72 -6.95 -6.21
C TYR A 43 -18.26 -6.75 -7.64
N PRO A 44 -17.39 -6.36 -8.58
CA PRO A 44 -17.78 -6.22 -9.98
C PRO A 44 -18.06 -7.58 -10.63
N ILE A 45 -18.91 -7.53 -11.64
CA ILE A 45 -19.21 -8.65 -12.53
C ILE A 45 -18.75 -8.23 -13.92
N ALA A 46 -18.02 -9.09 -14.62
CA ALA A 46 -17.69 -8.92 -16.02
C ALA A 46 -18.50 -9.88 -16.89
N GLU A 47 -19.29 -9.35 -17.82
CA GLU A 47 -19.98 -10.09 -18.85
C GLU A 47 -19.15 -10.01 -20.15
N ILE A 48 -18.43 -11.07 -20.48
CA ILE A 48 -17.45 -11.07 -21.60
C ILE A 48 -18.09 -11.68 -22.86
N TYR A 49 -17.98 -10.96 -23.98
CA TYR A 49 -18.45 -11.41 -25.30
C TYR A 49 -17.33 -12.04 -26.11
N LYS A 50 -17.72 -12.79 -27.14
CA LYS A 50 -16.81 -13.57 -27.98
C LYS A 50 -15.78 -12.72 -28.73
N ASP A 51 -16.13 -11.47 -29.04
CA ASP A 51 -15.27 -10.50 -29.72
C ASP A 51 -14.30 -9.75 -28.80
N GLY A 52 -14.23 -10.16 -27.53
CA GLY A 52 -13.38 -9.52 -26.53
C GLY A 52 -13.96 -8.24 -25.93
N SER A 53 -15.13 -7.78 -26.36
CA SER A 53 -15.84 -6.72 -25.65
C SER A 53 -16.49 -7.26 -24.38
N PHE A 54 -16.80 -6.38 -23.43
CA PHE A 54 -17.40 -6.80 -22.17
C PHE A 54 -18.17 -5.67 -21.48
N VAL A 55 -19.03 -6.05 -20.54
CA VAL A 55 -19.72 -5.13 -19.65
C VAL A 55 -19.23 -5.34 -18.22
N ILE A 56 -18.91 -4.27 -17.55
CA ILE A 56 -18.69 -4.27 -16.09
C ILE A 56 -19.97 -3.78 -15.42
N THR A 57 -20.43 -4.57 -14.45
CA THR A 57 -21.61 -4.28 -13.63
C THR A 57 -21.39 -4.78 -12.20
N LYS A 58 -22.43 -4.74 -11.37
CA LYS A 58 -22.47 -5.27 -10.00
C LYS A 58 -23.83 -5.88 -9.69
N HIS A 59 -23.93 -6.59 -8.58
CA HIS A 59 -25.21 -7.11 -8.11
C HIS A 59 -26.18 -5.96 -7.77
N GLU A 60 -27.42 -6.18 -8.07
CA GLU A 60 -28.52 -5.29 -7.63
C GLU A 60 -28.56 -5.23 -6.10
N ASN A 61 -29.05 -4.12 -5.58
CA ASN A 61 -29.20 -3.88 -4.14
C ASN A 61 -27.89 -3.93 -3.32
N THR A 62 -26.74 -3.74 -3.98
CA THR A 62 -25.48 -3.47 -3.32
C THR A 62 -25.16 -1.97 -3.34
N GLY A 63 -24.33 -1.52 -2.38
CA GLY A 63 -23.72 -0.20 -2.41
C GLY A 63 -22.73 -0.04 -3.56
N GLY A 64 -21.92 0.98 -3.50
CA GLY A 64 -20.92 1.24 -4.54
C GLY A 64 -21.49 1.93 -5.78
N LEU A 65 -20.63 2.05 -6.78
CA LEU A 65 -20.89 2.72 -8.06
C LEU A 65 -20.06 2.06 -9.15
N VAL A 66 -20.69 1.64 -10.25
CA VAL A 66 -19.99 1.28 -11.48
C VAL A 66 -20.19 2.39 -12.51
N SER A 67 -19.14 3.12 -12.78
CA SER A 67 -19.10 4.22 -13.72
C SER A 67 -17.87 4.17 -14.60
N VAL A 68 -17.86 4.95 -15.68
CA VAL A 68 -16.64 5.14 -16.50
C VAL A 68 -15.47 5.53 -15.61
N GLY A 69 -15.69 6.37 -14.60
CA GLY A 69 -14.65 6.81 -13.66
C GLY A 69 -14.08 5.67 -12.82
N THR A 70 -14.93 4.87 -12.16
CA THR A 70 -14.47 3.76 -11.29
C THR A 70 -13.79 2.65 -12.09
N VAL A 71 -14.32 2.34 -13.29
CA VAL A 71 -13.72 1.35 -14.19
C VAL A 71 -12.37 1.83 -14.72
N THR A 72 -12.27 3.11 -15.12
CA THR A 72 -11.00 3.69 -15.58
C THR A 72 -9.97 3.74 -14.45
N ALA A 73 -10.37 4.08 -13.23
CA ALA A 73 -9.49 4.09 -12.07
C ALA A 73 -8.85 2.70 -11.83
N GLN A 74 -9.67 1.63 -11.92
CA GLN A 74 -9.14 0.27 -11.81
C GLN A 74 -8.30 -0.13 -13.01
N LEU A 75 -8.68 0.25 -14.22
CA LEU A 75 -7.90 -0.06 -15.43
C LEU A 75 -6.49 0.53 -15.36
N LEU A 76 -6.32 1.71 -14.76
CA LEU A 76 -5.03 2.36 -14.58
C LEU A 76 -4.25 1.90 -13.35
N TYR A 77 -4.86 1.08 -12.50
CA TYR A 77 -4.26 0.62 -11.26
C TYR A 77 -3.17 -0.43 -11.53
N GLU A 78 -2.01 -0.26 -10.89
CA GLU A 78 -0.85 -1.18 -10.97
C GLU A 78 -0.27 -1.41 -12.37
N ILE A 79 -0.55 -0.55 -13.34
CA ILE A 79 0.08 -0.59 -14.65
C ILE A 79 1.08 0.55 -14.81
N SER A 80 2.19 0.28 -15.49
CA SER A 80 3.26 1.26 -15.76
C SER A 80 3.25 1.77 -17.20
N SER A 81 2.52 1.11 -18.10
CA SER A 81 2.47 1.42 -19.53
C SER A 81 1.11 1.02 -20.10
N PRO A 82 0.59 1.75 -21.11
CA PRO A 82 -0.60 1.34 -21.84
C PRO A 82 -0.48 -0.04 -22.51
N ALA A 83 0.73 -0.45 -22.88
CA ALA A 83 1.02 -1.80 -23.35
C ALA A 83 1.20 -2.71 -22.13
N TYR A 84 0.11 -3.35 -21.71
CA TYR A 84 0.07 -4.25 -20.55
C TYR A 84 0.56 -5.64 -20.92
N LEU A 85 1.77 -5.98 -20.44
CA LEU A 85 2.47 -7.20 -20.80
C LEU A 85 1.98 -8.39 -19.98
N ASN A 86 1.53 -9.44 -20.67
CA ASN A 86 1.11 -10.70 -20.06
C ASN A 86 1.72 -11.90 -20.81
N PRO A 87 1.72 -13.09 -20.22
CA PRO A 87 2.33 -14.28 -20.82
C PRO A 87 1.73 -14.70 -22.17
N ASP A 88 0.43 -14.41 -22.38
CA ASP A 88 -0.31 -14.89 -23.57
C ASP A 88 -0.56 -13.78 -24.59
N VAL A 89 -0.56 -12.53 -24.19
CA VAL A 89 -0.88 -11.37 -25.04
C VAL A 89 -0.33 -10.08 -24.43
N ILE A 90 0.01 -9.11 -25.26
CA ILE A 90 0.18 -7.72 -24.86
C ILE A 90 -1.12 -7.00 -25.14
N SER A 91 -1.77 -6.48 -24.09
CA SER A 91 -3.03 -5.73 -24.21
C SER A 91 -2.76 -4.25 -24.29
N HIS A 92 -3.27 -3.58 -25.33
CA HIS A 92 -3.08 -2.15 -25.55
C HIS A 92 -4.26 -1.36 -24.96
N PHE A 93 -4.16 -0.96 -23.72
CA PHE A 93 -5.23 -0.30 -22.96
C PHE A 93 -5.58 1.11 -23.49
N ASP A 94 -4.66 1.75 -24.21
CA ASP A 94 -4.89 3.02 -24.92
C ASP A 94 -5.85 2.91 -26.13
N THR A 95 -6.18 1.70 -26.54
CA THR A 95 -7.14 1.47 -27.63
C THR A 95 -8.56 1.25 -27.13
N LEU A 96 -8.76 1.08 -25.81
CA LEU A 96 -10.06 0.81 -25.22
C LEU A 96 -11.03 1.97 -25.39
N LYS A 97 -12.27 1.64 -25.69
CA LYS A 97 -13.43 2.52 -25.63
C LYS A 97 -14.27 2.13 -24.43
N ILE A 98 -14.57 3.08 -23.58
CA ILE A 98 -15.26 2.86 -22.31
C ILE A 98 -16.52 3.75 -22.32
N GLU A 99 -17.69 3.16 -22.25
CA GLU A 99 -18.96 3.84 -22.40
C GLU A 99 -19.94 3.45 -21.28
N GLN A 100 -20.55 4.44 -20.62
CA GLN A 100 -21.66 4.18 -19.71
C GLN A 100 -22.92 3.85 -20.53
N ILE A 101 -23.44 2.64 -20.40
CA ILE A 101 -24.61 2.20 -21.17
C ILE A 101 -25.90 2.18 -20.35
N ASP A 102 -25.77 2.07 -19.00
CA ASP A 102 -26.89 2.11 -18.07
C ASP A 102 -26.35 2.43 -16.66
N LYS A 103 -27.24 2.62 -15.69
CA LYS A 103 -26.87 2.73 -14.28
C LYS A 103 -26.08 1.48 -13.86
N ASP A 104 -24.90 1.70 -13.28
CA ASP A 104 -23.99 0.63 -12.86
C ASP A 104 -23.65 -0.39 -13.97
N LYS A 105 -23.63 0.06 -15.24
CA LYS A 105 -23.24 -0.75 -16.39
C LYS A 105 -22.34 0.03 -17.35
N VAL A 106 -21.11 -0.40 -17.44
CA VAL A 106 -20.11 0.19 -18.36
C VAL A 106 -19.74 -0.83 -19.41
N PHE A 107 -19.86 -0.45 -20.66
CA PHE A 107 -19.45 -1.26 -21.82
C PHE A 107 -18.04 -0.88 -22.24
N ILE A 108 -17.19 -1.89 -22.44
CA ILE A 108 -15.80 -1.74 -22.84
C ILE A 108 -15.55 -2.54 -24.11
N SER A 109 -14.88 -1.92 -25.10
CA SER A 109 -14.60 -2.54 -26.39
C SER A 109 -13.30 -2.02 -27.01
N GLY A 110 -12.86 -2.65 -28.10
CA GLY A 110 -11.77 -2.17 -28.95
C GLY A 110 -10.37 -2.38 -28.38
N CYS A 111 -10.22 -3.24 -27.37
CA CYS A 111 -8.88 -3.61 -26.89
C CYS A 111 -8.10 -4.31 -27.99
N ARG A 112 -6.99 -3.75 -28.41
CA ARG A 112 -6.09 -4.42 -29.34
C ARG A 112 -5.07 -5.26 -28.60
N GLY A 113 -4.79 -6.43 -29.15
CA GLY A 113 -3.78 -7.35 -28.68
C GLY A 113 -2.62 -7.46 -29.67
N SER A 114 -1.45 -7.75 -29.14
CA SER A 114 -0.31 -8.18 -29.94
C SER A 114 0.35 -9.42 -29.33
N SER A 115 1.26 -10.05 -30.09
CA SER A 115 1.94 -11.26 -29.65
C SER A 115 2.59 -11.04 -28.26
N PRO A 116 2.62 -12.09 -27.41
CA PRO A 116 3.23 -12.00 -26.10
C PRO A 116 4.71 -11.64 -26.18
N PRO A 117 5.29 -11.07 -25.11
CA PRO A 117 6.70 -10.73 -25.07
C PRO A 117 7.57 -12.01 -25.08
N ASN A 118 8.78 -11.90 -25.62
CA ASN A 118 9.74 -13.00 -25.66
C ASN A 118 10.32 -13.37 -24.27
N LYS A 119 10.06 -12.55 -23.26
CA LYS A 119 10.52 -12.74 -21.88
C LYS A 119 9.34 -12.61 -20.93
N HIS A 120 9.33 -13.47 -19.90
CA HIS A 120 8.35 -13.37 -18.83
C HIS A 120 8.91 -12.55 -17.67
N LYS A 121 8.05 -11.77 -17.02
CA LYS A 121 8.37 -11.16 -15.73
C LYS A 121 8.34 -12.23 -14.65
N VAL A 122 9.41 -12.31 -13.87
CA VAL A 122 9.52 -13.22 -12.73
C VAL A 122 9.64 -12.38 -11.46
N CYS A 123 8.74 -12.59 -10.52
CA CYS A 123 8.83 -11.97 -9.20
C CYS A 123 9.73 -12.82 -8.31
N ILE A 124 10.85 -12.24 -7.87
CA ILE A 124 11.80 -12.91 -6.99
C ILE A 124 11.68 -12.31 -5.59
N ASN A 125 11.40 -13.15 -4.61
CA ASN A 125 11.35 -12.76 -3.20
C ASN A 125 12.63 -13.24 -2.52
N LEU A 126 13.38 -12.32 -1.93
CA LEU A 126 14.60 -12.57 -1.20
C LEU A 126 14.40 -12.31 0.29
N ALA A 127 14.97 -13.16 1.13
CA ALA A 127 15.04 -12.91 2.56
C ALA A 127 16.00 -11.73 2.81
N GLY A 128 15.47 -10.62 3.31
CA GLY A 128 16.21 -9.38 3.55
C GLY A 128 16.61 -9.15 5.00
N GLY A 129 16.61 -10.20 5.84
CA GLY A 129 16.86 -10.10 7.27
C GLY A 129 15.59 -9.82 8.07
N TYR A 130 15.73 -9.12 9.19
CA TYR A 130 14.66 -8.82 10.13
C TYR A 130 14.63 -7.32 10.44
N LYS A 131 13.45 -6.80 10.72
CA LYS A 131 13.25 -5.42 11.14
C LYS A 131 12.35 -5.32 12.36
N ASN A 132 12.51 -4.22 13.08
CA ASN A 132 11.59 -3.78 14.10
C ASN A 132 11.41 -2.27 14.00
N SER A 133 10.25 -1.78 14.38
CA SER A 133 9.96 -0.34 14.42
C SER A 133 9.07 -0.01 15.61
N MET A 134 9.29 1.14 16.20
CA MET A 134 8.49 1.66 17.30
C MET A 134 8.28 3.16 17.14
N ASP A 135 7.08 3.60 17.47
CA ASP A 135 6.73 5.00 17.57
C ASP A 135 6.64 5.41 19.04
N LEU A 136 7.28 6.52 19.35
CA LEU A 136 7.37 7.08 20.70
C LEU A 136 6.78 8.47 20.67
N ILE A 137 6.02 8.81 21.70
CA ILE A 137 5.47 10.14 21.87
C ILE A 137 6.35 10.91 22.83
N LEU A 138 6.76 12.09 22.37
CA LEU A 138 7.44 13.09 23.18
C LEU A 138 6.49 14.26 23.41
N THR A 139 6.41 14.75 24.64
CA THR A 139 5.51 15.84 24.97
C THR A 139 6.18 16.89 25.86
N GLY A 140 5.67 18.10 25.82
CA GLY A 140 6.16 19.23 26.63
C GLY A 140 7.29 20.00 25.92
N LEU A 141 8.21 20.54 26.72
CA LEU A 141 9.31 21.37 26.21
C LEU A 141 10.50 20.54 25.73
N ASP A 142 11.39 21.15 24.96
CA ASP A 142 12.68 20.61 24.52
C ASP A 142 12.58 19.30 23.73
N ILE A 143 11.59 19.18 22.86
CA ILE A 143 11.28 17.97 22.06
C ILE A 143 12.51 17.45 21.30
N GLU A 144 13.27 18.32 20.64
CA GLU A 144 14.48 17.92 19.88
C GLU A 144 15.54 17.35 20.80
N LYS A 145 15.78 18.01 21.94
CA LYS A 145 16.76 17.55 22.93
C LYS A 145 16.34 16.22 23.57
N LYS A 146 15.04 16.03 23.81
CA LYS A 146 14.47 14.77 24.27
C LYS A 146 14.71 13.65 23.27
N ALA A 147 14.40 13.88 21.99
CA ALA A 147 14.62 12.91 20.92
C ALA A 147 16.10 12.54 20.79
N GLU A 148 17.01 13.51 20.74
CA GLU A 148 18.45 13.29 20.68
C GLU A 148 18.96 12.48 21.89
N THR A 149 18.54 12.86 23.08
CA THR A 149 18.93 12.15 24.31
C THR A 149 18.47 10.71 24.29
N PHE A 150 17.22 10.45 23.91
CA PHE A 150 16.67 9.11 23.84
C PHE A 150 17.43 8.25 22.79
N ILE A 151 17.60 8.76 21.57
CA ILE A 151 18.30 8.06 20.49
C ILE A 151 19.72 7.68 20.94
N ASN A 152 20.47 8.61 21.47
CA ASN A 152 21.84 8.38 21.93
C ASN A 152 21.90 7.34 23.05
N THR A 153 21.02 7.45 24.03
CA THR A 153 20.97 6.49 25.16
C THR A 153 20.58 5.10 24.68
N LEU A 154 19.53 4.98 23.86
CA LEU A 154 19.06 3.71 23.33
C LEU A 154 20.17 2.98 22.57
N PHE A 155 20.81 3.66 21.60
CA PHE A 155 21.86 3.03 20.80
C PHE A 155 23.10 2.72 21.59
N THR A 156 23.44 3.48 22.62
CA THR A 156 24.50 3.11 23.57
C THR A 156 24.17 1.81 24.30
N LEU A 157 22.93 1.65 24.75
CA LEU A 157 22.50 0.47 25.52
C LEU A 157 22.40 -0.81 24.68
N VAL A 158 22.20 -0.70 23.36
CA VAL A 158 22.16 -1.85 22.46
C VAL A 158 23.50 -2.12 21.76
N GLY A 159 24.57 -1.43 22.15
CA GLY A 159 25.94 -1.68 21.68
C GLY A 159 26.38 -0.85 20.47
N GLY A 160 25.60 0.17 20.08
CA GLY A 160 25.91 1.09 19.00
C GLY A 160 25.01 0.92 17.76
N LYS A 161 24.89 1.97 16.96
CA LYS A 161 24.15 1.93 15.68
C LYS A 161 24.79 0.99 14.65
N GLU A 162 26.08 0.80 14.73
CA GLU A 162 26.91 -0.04 13.89
C GLU A 162 26.59 -1.54 14.02
N GLN A 163 25.86 -1.94 15.05
CA GLN A 163 25.36 -3.32 15.21
C GLN A 163 24.24 -3.66 14.22
N PHE A 164 23.63 -2.65 13.62
CA PHE A 164 22.48 -2.80 12.73
C PHE A 164 22.87 -2.57 11.27
N ASP A 165 22.25 -3.29 10.35
CA ASP A 165 22.44 -3.09 8.90
C ASP A 165 21.84 -1.75 8.47
N GLU A 166 20.70 -1.38 9.07
CA GLU A 166 20.03 -0.10 8.81
C GLU A 166 19.43 0.45 10.12
N VAL A 167 19.57 1.75 10.32
CA VAL A 167 18.94 2.51 11.41
C VAL A 167 18.26 3.73 10.81
N ARG A 168 16.98 3.90 11.11
CA ARG A 168 16.24 5.10 10.73
C ARG A 168 15.58 5.71 11.97
N THR A 169 15.71 7.03 12.10
CA THR A 169 15.14 7.80 13.20
C THR A 169 14.52 9.07 12.64
N ASP A 170 13.20 9.18 12.71
CA ASP A 170 12.45 10.32 12.18
C ASP A 170 11.68 11.01 13.31
N LEU A 171 11.91 12.31 13.50
CA LEU A 171 11.17 13.13 14.44
C LEU A 171 10.09 13.93 13.70
N HIS A 172 8.84 13.53 13.89
CA HIS A 172 7.67 14.19 13.33
C HIS A 172 7.16 15.25 14.30
N ARG A 173 7.46 16.52 13.99
CA ARG A 173 7.08 17.69 14.78
C ARG A 173 5.64 18.08 14.48
N THR A 174 4.74 17.76 15.39
CA THR A 174 3.33 18.20 15.38
C THR A 174 3.01 19.16 16.50
N ASP A 175 3.96 19.36 17.41
CA ASP A 175 3.85 20.25 18.54
C ASP A 175 3.81 21.74 18.13
N LYS A 176 2.96 22.49 18.81
CA LYS A 176 2.83 23.95 18.61
C LYS A 176 3.81 24.70 19.53
N LYS A 177 4.21 25.89 19.08
CA LYS A 177 5.11 26.75 19.87
C LYS A 177 4.52 27.15 21.21
N ASN A 178 3.21 27.39 21.27
CA ASN A 178 2.47 27.72 22.49
C ASN A 178 1.26 26.79 22.58
N PRO A 179 1.44 25.53 23.03
CA PRO A 179 0.36 24.57 23.07
C PRO A 179 -0.63 24.92 24.19
N SER A 180 -1.92 24.76 23.91
CA SER A 180 -3.02 24.93 24.87
C SER A 180 -3.53 23.59 25.42
N SER A 181 -3.08 22.47 24.86
CA SER A 181 -3.42 21.12 25.30
C SER A 181 -2.22 20.19 25.18
N ASN A 182 -2.31 18.98 25.76
CA ASN A 182 -1.29 17.96 25.62
C ASN A 182 -1.12 17.50 24.16
N GLU A 183 -2.21 17.39 23.40
CA GLU A 183 -2.18 17.01 21.99
C GLU A 183 -1.37 18.03 21.17
N GLU A 184 -1.54 19.31 21.48
CA GLU A 184 -0.79 20.39 20.83
C GLU A 184 0.70 20.43 21.22
N ALA A 185 1.07 19.73 22.30
CA ALA A 185 2.45 19.64 22.77
C ALA A 185 3.16 18.33 22.38
N MET A 186 2.54 17.50 21.55
CA MET A 186 3.06 16.17 21.17
C MET A 186 3.86 16.20 19.88
N ALA A 187 4.92 15.40 19.85
CA ALA A 187 5.67 15.01 18.66
C ALA A 187 5.89 13.50 18.66
N THR A 188 6.03 12.90 17.46
CA THR A 188 6.29 11.47 17.33
C THR A 188 7.73 11.24 16.91
N LEU A 189 8.44 10.40 17.65
CA LEU A 189 9.75 9.88 17.28
C LEU A 189 9.57 8.45 16.77
N SER A 190 9.73 8.26 15.46
CA SER A 190 9.69 6.95 14.82
C SER A 190 11.10 6.36 14.70
N LEU A 191 11.27 5.15 15.21
CA LEU A 191 12.52 4.40 15.17
C LEU A 191 12.32 3.14 14.34
N SER A 192 13.29 2.82 13.50
CA SER A 192 13.31 1.57 12.74
C SER A 192 14.74 1.04 12.68
N VAL A 193 14.89 -0.25 12.94
CA VAL A 193 16.17 -0.96 12.88
C VAL A 193 16.03 -2.22 12.04
N LYS A 194 17.11 -2.59 11.34
CA LYS A 194 17.17 -3.82 10.54
C LYS A 194 18.51 -4.53 10.78
N SER A 195 18.47 -5.84 10.84
CA SER A 195 19.65 -6.70 10.95
C SER A 195 19.36 -8.10 10.42
N SER A 196 20.40 -8.82 10.06
CA SER A 196 20.33 -10.26 9.82
C SER A 196 20.08 -11.07 11.09
N ASP A 197 20.37 -10.51 12.27
CA ASP A 197 20.12 -11.12 13.58
C ASP A 197 18.72 -10.74 14.12
N PRO A 198 17.76 -11.72 14.20
CA PRO A 198 16.42 -11.46 14.72
C PRO A 198 16.37 -11.11 16.21
N ASP A 199 17.34 -11.55 17.00
CA ASP A 199 17.37 -11.28 18.45
C ASP A 199 17.79 -9.85 18.72
N LEU A 200 18.72 -9.32 17.94
CA LEU A 200 19.20 -7.95 18.06
C LEU A 200 18.05 -6.94 17.79
N VAL A 201 17.34 -7.10 16.69
CA VAL A 201 16.21 -6.22 16.34
C VAL A 201 14.92 -6.57 17.10
N GLY A 202 14.86 -7.76 17.67
CA GLY A 202 13.72 -8.27 18.43
C GLY A 202 13.72 -7.82 19.88
N ARG A 203 13.88 -8.81 20.75
CA ARG A 203 13.74 -8.61 22.20
C ARG A 203 14.79 -7.67 22.78
N LEU A 204 16.04 -7.73 22.29
CA LEU A 204 17.11 -6.86 22.82
C LEU A 204 16.77 -5.38 22.60
N PHE A 205 16.38 -5.02 21.37
CA PHE A 205 15.98 -3.66 21.04
C PHE A 205 14.74 -3.22 21.81
N SER A 206 13.67 -4.03 21.76
CA SER A 206 12.38 -3.70 22.39
C SER A 206 12.48 -3.58 23.91
N ALA A 207 13.24 -4.47 24.57
CA ALA A 207 13.41 -4.43 26.02
C ALA A 207 14.11 -3.16 26.49
N LYS A 208 15.08 -2.63 25.71
CA LYS A 208 15.75 -1.38 26.07
C LYS A 208 14.84 -0.16 25.93
N ILE A 209 13.92 -0.16 24.98
CA ILE A 209 12.90 0.90 24.87
C ILE A 209 11.95 0.85 26.07
N VAL A 210 11.52 -0.35 26.49
CA VAL A 210 10.70 -0.52 27.71
C VAL A 210 11.43 -0.04 28.95
N GLU A 211 12.69 -0.44 29.12
CA GLU A 211 13.53 0.01 30.23
C GLU A 211 13.60 1.54 30.28
N LEU A 212 13.85 2.18 29.14
CA LEU A 212 13.92 3.63 29.02
C LEU A 212 12.58 4.34 29.23
N SER A 213 11.45 3.65 29.16
CA SER A 213 10.15 4.27 29.43
C SER A 213 10.04 4.82 30.86
N LEU A 214 10.80 4.26 31.83
CA LEU A 214 10.86 4.71 33.19
C LEU A 214 12.24 5.26 33.56
N ALA A 215 13.30 4.85 32.89
CA ALA A 215 14.67 5.31 33.13
C ALA A 215 15.04 6.48 32.20
N ASN A 216 14.15 7.46 32.06
CA ASN A 216 14.31 8.58 31.16
C ASN A 216 13.68 9.87 31.74
N TYR A 217 13.56 10.91 30.91
CA TYR A 217 12.96 12.20 31.26
C TYR A 217 11.42 12.15 31.24
N PRO A 218 10.72 13.10 31.89
CA PRO A 218 9.26 13.17 31.82
C PRO A 218 8.75 13.59 30.44
N GLY A 219 7.54 13.16 30.13
CA GLY A 219 6.92 13.46 28.83
C GLY A 219 7.39 12.54 27.70
N PHE A 220 7.56 11.27 28.02
CA PHE A 220 7.93 10.18 27.11
C PHE A 220 7.01 8.97 27.33
N PHE A 221 6.48 8.40 26.24
CA PHE A 221 5.74 7.14 26.29
C PHE A 221 5.73 6.43 24.93
N ALA A 222 5.60 5.10 24.93
CA ALA A 222 5.50 4.31 23.73
C ALA A 222 4.07 4.36 23.15
N GLN A 223 3.95 4.45 21.83
CA GLN A 223 2.67 4.36 21.15
C GLN A 223 2.44 2.93 20.65
N GLY A 224 1.31 2.35 21.06
CA GLY A 224 0.92 1.01 20.66
C GLY A 224 1.66 -0.13 21.39
N ASN A 225 1.53 -1.34 20.84
CA ASN A 225 2.15 -2.53 21.43
C ASN A 225 3.63 -2.61 21.07
N ILE A 226 4.41 -3.12 22.02
CA ILE A 226 5.81 -3.47 21.80
C ILE A 226 5.88 -4.61 20.79
N LYS A 227 6.49 -4.33 19.64
CA LYS A 227 6.63 -5.30 18.55
C LYS A 227 7.90 -6.13 18.72
N GLY A 228 7.86 -7.37 18.27
CA GLY A 228 9.06 -8.19 18.07
C GLY A 228 9.66 -7.97 16.67
N SER A 229 10.74 -8.71 16.37
CA SER A 229 11.32 -8.74 15.03
C SER A 229 10.33 -9.34 14.02
N GLY A 230 10.26 -8.73 12.84
CA GLY A 230 9.53 -9.26 11.69
C GLY A 230 10.46 -9.53 10.53
N PRO A 231 10.23 -10.57 9.70
CA PRO A 231 11.04 -10.83 8.52
C PRO A 231 10.89 -9.71 7.50
N VAL A 232 11.95 -9.44 6.76
CA VAL A 232 11.96 -8.52 5.63
C VAL A 232 12.01 -9.33 4.34
N ILE A 233 11.05 -9.11 3.47
CA ILE A 233 11.06 -9.66 2.12
C ILE A 233 11.43 -8.54 1.17
N VAL A 234 12.45 -8.77 0.36
CA VAL A 234 12.91 -7.85 -0.68
C VAL A 234 12.47 -8.40 -2.03
N TYR A 235 11.83 -7.55 -2.83
CA TYR A 235 11.44 -7.90 -4.19
C TYR A 235 12.54 -7.52 -5.16
N TRP A 236 12.75 -8.40 -6.13
CA TRP A 236 13.56 -8.11 -7.30
C TRP A 236 12.68 -8.29 -8.53
N PRO A 237 12.34 -7.21 -9.26
CA PRO A 237 11.48 -7.28 -10.46
C PRO A 237 12.21 -7.89 -11.65
#